data_6ef6c5fb256f5ed773872b3911b7f5bb
#
_entry.id   6ef6c5fb256f5ed773872b3911b7f5bb
#
_cell.length_a   1.000
_cell.length_b   1.000
_cell.length_c   1.000
_cell.angle_alpha   90.00
_cell.angle_beta   90.00
_cell.angle_gamma   90.00
#
_symmetry.space_group_name_H-M   'P 1'
#
loop_
_entity.id
_entity.type
_entity.pdbx_description
1 polymer ?
#
loop_
_entity_poly.entity_id
_entity_poly.type
_entity_poly.pdbx_seq_one_letter_code
_entity_poly.pdbx_strand_id
1 'polypeptide(L)'
;MHFLHVVQLYYPVNTGAGRYFAEVGERLAREGHRVTVLATDAYDLEYLWNPARRRVAAPEEVHGGVRIVRLPVRRAPGPPIVYPILRRLMVELSRLPRTEPLLRRLALVTPRLPAMRRFFAAGERFDLVHAGNITLDFAILPALDFARRAGAPFVCTPFVHLGEPGDGSLSRYYLMRHQVDLLRRSDRVIAMTSLEADALAARGVPPERMRAIGVGVDPREVAGGDGARFRAQHTVAGPLVLYVGALARDKGAIHTIEAMRRLWEAGSDATLALIGAPLAHFTEFYERLPAAAKARIRLLPYAPDEVKRDALAAADVFAMPSRTDSFGIVYLEAWCYGVPVVGARAGGVPGVIADGQDGLLAPYGDTAAIAGAVGRLLADRELARRLGAAGRAKVLRELTWDRIYSQVRQVYEELTERRAPRAHSETRPGL
;
A
#
# COMPACT_ATOMS: atom_id res chain seq x y z
N MET A 1 -23.12 14.07 -2.71
CA MET A 1 -23.07 12.71 -3.28
C MET A 1 -22.87 11.67 -2.18
N HIS A 2 -23.13 10.39 -2.48
CA HIS A 2 -22.90 9.29 -1.55
C HIS A 2 -21.95 8.27 -2.18
N PHE A 3 -20.76 8.12 -1.61
CA PHE A 3 -19.71 7.21 -2.09
C PHE A 3 -19.63 5.93 -1.26
N LEU A 4 -19.48 4.79 -1.91
CA LEU A 4 -19.21 3.52 -1.27
C LEU A 4 -17.76 3.13 -1.50
N HIS A 5 -16.99 3.00 -0.43
CA HIS A 5 -15.66 2.42 -0.45
C HIS A 5 -15.69 0.98 0.05
N VAL A 6 -14.96 0.09 -0.59
CA VAL A 6 -14.86 -1.33 -0.21
C VAL A 6 -13.40 -1.70 -0.04
N VAL A 7 -12.99 -1.87 1.21
CA VAL A 7 -11.63 -2.27 1.58
C VAL A 7 -11.68 -3.23 2.75
N GLN A 8 -10.86 -4.28 2.73
CA GLN A 8 -11.06 -5.41 3.64
C GLN A 8 -10.59 -5.11 5.07
N LEU A 9 -9.54 -4.30 5.23
CA LEU A 9 -9.00 -3.84 6.51
C LEU A 9 -9.06 -2.31 6.55
N TYR A 10 -9.72 -1.79 7.56
CA TYR A 10 -9.91 -0.36 7.76
C TYR A 10 -9.79 0.00 9.25
N TYR A 11 -9.86 1.30 9.59
CA TYR A 11 -9.79 1.75 10.98
C TYR A 11 -10.45 0.76 11.97
N PRO A 12 -9.84 0.45 13.13
CA PRO A 12 -8.58 1.00 13.67
C PRO A 12 -7.30 0.31 13.15
N VAL A 13 -7.39 -0.50 12.10
CA VAL A 13 -6.25 -1.23 11.52
C VAL A 13 -5.50 -0.32 10.55
N ASN A 14 -4.20 -0.13 10.80
CA ASN A 14 -3.35 0.69 9.95
C ASN A 14 -2.67 -0.17 8.87
N THR A 15 -3.22 -0.15 7.66
CA THR A 15 -2.62 -0.78 6.47
C THR A 15 -2.48 0.27 5.36
N GLY A 16 -1.57 0.05 4.40
CA GLY A 16 -1.40 0.98 3.27
C GLY A 16 -2.69 1.23 2.49
N ALA A 17 -3.44 0.17 2.17
CA ALA A 17 -4.73 0.30 1.49
C ALA A 17 -5.79 0.97 2.39
N GLY A 18 -5.86 0.59 3.68
CA GLY A 18 -6.77 1.22 4.65
C GLY A 18 -6.51 2.71 4.77
N ARG A 19 -5.24 3.12 4.90
CA ARG A 19 -4.84 4.54 4.95
C ARG A 19 -5.23 5.29 3.67
N TYR A 20 -5.00 4.71 2.49
CA TYR A 20 -5.42 5.32 1.23
C TYR A 20 -6.92 5.64 1.21
N PHE A 21 -7.76 4.66 1.59
CA PHE A 21 -9.21 4.85 1.63
C PHE A 21 -9.65 5.80 2.75
N ALA A 22 -8.95 5.85 3.88
CA ALA A 22 -9.22 6.81 4.96
C ALA A 22 -8.94 8.24 4.50
N GLU A 23 -7.76 8.48 3.93
CA GLU A 23 -7.36 9.80 3.44
C GLU A 23 -8.31 10.35 2.36
N VAL A 24 -8.76 9.48 1.44
CA VAL A 24 -9.74 9.87 0.42
C VAL A 24 -11.13 10.07 1.05
N GLY A 25 -11.59 9.13 1.86
CA GLY A 25 -12.93 9.15 2.43
C GLY A 25 -13.18 10.31 3.39
N GLU A 26 -12.21 10.60 4.27
CA GLU A 26 -12.31 11.69 5.23
C GLU A 26 -12.26 13.08 4.56
N ARG A 27 -11.51 13.23 3.46
CA ARG A 27 -11.53 14.48 2.66
C ARG A 27 -12.86 14.67 1.96
N LEU A 28 -13.42 13.62 1.38
CA LEU A 28 -14.76 13.66 0.80
C LEU A 28 -15.82 14.02 1.86
N ALA A 29 -15.73 13.46 3.06
CA ALA A 29 -16.65 13.76 4.16
C ALA A 29 -16.53 15.24 4.61
N ARG A 30 -15.31 15.77 4.69
CA ARG A 30 -15.07 17.20 4.98
C ARG A 30 -15.61 18.13 3.91
N GLU A 31 -15.71 17.68 2.66
CA GLU A 31 -16.36 18.42 1.56
C GLU A 31 -17.91 18.26 1.56
N GLY A 32 -18.49 17.61 2.58
CA GLY A 32 -19.94 17.46 2.73
C GLY A 32 -20.53 16.28 1.97
N HIS A 33 -19.72 15.37 1.46
CA HIS A 33 -20.20 14.14 0.86
C HIS A 33 -20.46 13.06 1.91
N ARG A 34 -21.44 12.20 1.67
CA ARG A 34 -21.62 10.99 2.47
C ARG A 34 -20.66 9.91 1.99
N VAL A 35 -19.92 9.31 2.90
CA VAL A 35 -19.00 8.20 2.61
C VAL A 35 -19.32 7.02 3.51
N THR A 36 -19.57 5.88 2.91
CA THR A 36 -19.72 4.60 3.61
C THR A 36 -18.56 3.68 3.21
N VAL A 37 -17.87 3.14 4.20
CA VAL A 37 -16.83 2.13 4.01
C VAL A 37 -17.38 0.77 4.42
N LEU A 38 -17.37 -0.19 3.49
CA LEU A 38 -17.55 -1.60 3.81
C LEU A 38 -16.19 -2.24 4.04
N ALA A 39 -15.98 -2.70 5.26
CA ALA A 39 -14.80 -3.45 5.65
C ALA A 39 -15.17 -4.84 6.19
N THR A 40 -14.17 -5.67 6.48
CA THR A 40 -14.36 -6.89 7.26
C THR A 40 -14.22 -6.58 8.75
N ASP A 41 -14.64 -7.51 9.59
CA ASP A 41 -14.40 -7.45 11.04
C ASP A 41 -12.97 -7.92 11.42
N ALA A 42 -12.06 -8.12 10.46
CA ALA A 42 -10.69 -8.51 10.72
C ALA A 42 -9.88 -7.35 11.32
N TYR A 43 -9.18 -7.62 12.44
CA TYR A 43 -8.11 -6.75 12.93
C TYR A 43 -6.76 -7.17 12.33
N ASP A 44 -6.41 -8.44 12.46
CA ASP A 44 -5.24 -9.02 11.80
C ASP A 44 -5.63 -9.54 10.41
N LEU A 45 -4.77 -9.38 9.42
CA LEU A 45 -5.02 -9.87 8.06
C LEU A 45 -5.32 -11.37 8.04
N GLU A 46 -4.58 -12.14 8.85
CA GLU A 46 -4.72 -13.58 8.96
C GLU A 46 -6.09 -14.00 9.51
N TYR A 47 -6.81 -13.08 10.20
CA TYR A 47 -8.17 -13.39 10.64
C TYR A 47 -9.08 -13.75 9.47
N LEU A 48 -8.79 -13.31 8.26
CA LEU A 48 -9.57 -13.67 7.07
C LEU A 48 -9.62 -15.19 6.83
N TRP A 49 -8.60 -15.95 7.26
CA TRP A 49 -8.54 -17.42 7.14
C TRP A 49 -8.28 -18.15 8.45
N ASN A 50 -7.87 -17.46 9.51
CA ASN A 50 -7.58 -18.02 10.83
C ASN A 50 -8.44 -17.38 11.91
N PRO A 51 -9.47 -18.06 12.44
CA PRO A 51 -10.39 -17.49 13.43
C PRO A 51 -9.75 -17.21 14.80
N ALA A 52 -8.56 -17.75 15.08
CA ALA A 52 -7.82 -17.50 16.33
C ALA A 52 -7.14 -16.11 16.36
N ARG A 53 -7.14 -15.38 15.25
CA ARG A 53 -6.60 -14.03 15.16
C ARG A 53 -7.61 -12.99 15.62
N ARG A 54 -7.14 -11.77 15.89
CA ARG A 54 -7.96 -10.68 16.43
C ARG A 54 -8.98 -10.15 15.42
N ARG A 55 -10.12 -9.75 15.94
CA ARG A 55 -11.16 -9.05 15.17
C ARG A 55 -11.56 -7.75 15.85
N VAL A 56 -12.15 -6.84 15.08
CA VAL A 56 -12.78 -5.62 15.57
C VAL A 56 -14.20 -5.96 16.01
N ALA A 57 -14.57 -5.59 17.24
CA ALA A 57 -15.86 -5.95 17.80
C ALA A 57 -17.03 -5.05 17.31
N ALA A 58 -16.74 -3.74 17.07
CA ALA A 58 -17.77 -2.79 16.65
C ALA A 58 -18.24 -3.09 15.22
N PRO A 59 -19.52 -3.44 15.00
CA PRO A 59 -20.03 -3.74 13.67
C PRO A 59 -20.21 -2.49 12.81
N GLU A 60 -20.45 -1.35 13.42
CA GLU A 60 -20.63 -0.05 12.78
C GLU A 60 -20.10 1.06 13.68
N GLU A 61 -19.48 2.06 13.08
CA GLU A 61 -19.05 3.29 13.76
C GLU A 61 -18.86 4.42 12.76
N VAL A 62 -18.67 5.64 13.25
CA VAL A 62 -18.28 6.81 12.45
C VAL A 62 -16.90 7.26 12.90
N HIS A 63 -15.96 7.39 11.94
CA HIS A 63 -14.63 7.90 12.20
C HIS A 63 -14.24 8.88 11.10
N GLY A 64 -13.70 10.06 11.45
CA GLY A 64 -13.34 11.10 10.47
C GLY A 64 -14.50 11.54 9.56
N GLY A 65 -15.77 11.45 10.02
CA GLY A 65 -16.95 11.74 9.21
C GLY A 65 -17.38 10.61 8.27
N VAL A 66 -16.67 9.50 8.26
CA VAL A 66 -16.93 8.32 7.42
C VAL A 66 -17.69 7.25 8.21
N ARG A 67 -18.80 6.79 7.65
CA ARG A 67 -19.57 5.65 8.20
C ARG A 67 -18.84 4.34 7.85
N ILE A 68 -18.43 3.59 8.85
CA ILE A 68 -17.74 2.31 8.70
C ILE A 68 -18.70 1.18 9.05
N VAL A 69 -18.93 0.27 8.12
CA VAL A 69 -19.76 -0.93 8.31
C VAL A 69 -18.85 -2.16 8.18
N ARG A 70 -18.73 -2.93 9.28
CA ARG A 70 -17.90 -4.14 9.31
C ARG A 70 -18.75 -5.39 9.13
N LEU A 71 -18.39 -6.14 8.13
CA LEU A 71 -19.09 -7.37 7.78
C LEU A 71 -18.35 -8.58 8.35
N PRO A 72 -19.04 -9.47 9.08
CA PRO A 72 -18.40 -10.64 9.66
C PRO A 72 -17.92 -11.61 8.58
N VAL A 73 -16.66 -12.00 8.69
CA VAL A 73 -16.02 -12.96 7.80
C VAL A 73 -16.54 -14.37 8.08
N ARG A 74 -16.98 -15.05 7.03
CA ARG A 74 -17.31 -16.49 7.07
C ARG A 74 -16.26 -17.27 6.28
N ARG A 75 -15.91 -18.43 6.78
CA ARG A 75 -14.87 -19.31 6.21
C ARG A 75 -15.47 -20.65 5.81
N ALA A 76 -14.86 -21.32 4.84
CA ALA A 76 -15.13 -22.74 4.62
C ALA A 76 -14.63 -23.53 5.84
N PRO A 77 -15.26 -24.65 6.19
CA PRO A 77 -14.76 -25.57 7.21
C PRO A 77 -13.34 -26.06 6.84
N GLY A 78 -12.49 -26.20 7.86
CA GLY A 78 -11.12 -26.73 7.69
C GLY A 78 -10.06 -25.86 8.37
N PRO A 79 -8.80 -26.34 8.38
CA PRO A 79 -7.68 -25.64 8.98
C PRO A 79 -7.32 -24.37 8.20
N PRO A 80 -6.63 -23.41 8.81
CA PRO A 80 -6.25 -22.13 8.15
C PRO A 80 -5.48 -22.28 6.84
N ILE A 81 -4.78 -23.39 6.63
CA ILE A 81 -4.02 -23.69 5.40
C ILE A 81 -4.90 -23.83 4.15
N VAL A 82 -6.22 -24.07 4.31
CA VAL A 82 -7.16 -24.22 3.18
C VAL A 82 -7.13 -23.00 2.26
N TYR A 83 -7.08 -21.79 2.82
CA TYR A 83 -7.04 -20.56 2.02
C TYR A 83 -5.76 -20.42 1.17
N PRO A 84 -4.55 -20.53 1.74
CA PRO A 84 -3.32 -20.53 0.93
C PRO A 84 -3.30 -21.62 -0.15
N ILE A 85 -3.78 -22.83 0.14
CA ILE A 85 -3.87 -23.93 -0.86
C ILE A 85 -4.83 -23.54 -1.98
N LEU A 86 -6.02 -23.03 -1.64
CA LEU A 86 -6.99 -22.58 -2.62
C LEU A 86 -6.39 -21.47 -3.52
N ARG A 87 -5.69 -20.49 -2.93
CA ARG A 87 -5.05 -19.42 -3.72
C ARG A 87 -3.97 -19.96 -4.66
N ARG A 88 -3.17 -20.94 -4.24
CA ARG A 88 -2.20 -21.61 -5.12
C ARG A 88 -2.89 -22.32 -6.27
N LEU A 89 -3.94 -23.10 -5.97
CA LEU A 89 -4.74 -23.79 -7.00
C LEU A 89 -5.32 -22.77 -8.00
N MET A 90 -5.87 -21.65 -7.53
CA MET A 90 -6.42 -20.61 -8.40
C MET A 90 -5.34 -20.00 -9.31
N VAL A 91 -4.11 -19.81 -8.82
CA VAL A 91 -2.99 -19.35 -9.64
C VAL A 91 -2.68 -20.33 -10.76
N GLU A 92 -2.63 -21.65 -10.47
CA GLU A 92 -2.37 -22.66 -11.50
C GLU A 92 -3.54 -22.78 -12.51
N LEU A 93 -4.77 -22.77 -12.03
CA LEU A 93 -5.97 -22.73 -12.89
C LEU A 93 -6.01 -21.47 -13.78
N SER A 94 -5.50 -20.35 -13.29
CA SER A 94 -5.45 -19.11 -14.03
C SER A 94 -4.54 -19.14 -15.27
N ARG A 95 -3.65 -20.14 -15.37
CA ARG A 95 -2.82 -20.36 -16.56
C ARG A 95 -3.63 -20.94 -17.73
N LEU A 96 -4.72 -21.62 -17.41
CA LEU A 96 -5.60 -22.23 -18.42
C LEU A 96 -6.56 -21.18 -19.00
N PRO A 97 -6.88 -21.27 -20.31
CA PRO A 97 -7.82 -20.34 -20.93
C PRO A 97 -9.24 -20.58 -20.44
N ARG A 98 -10.08 -19.53 -20.49
CA ARG A 98 -11.52 -19.58 -20.18
C ARG A 98 -11.87 -20.03 -18.75
N THR A 99 -10.96 -19.81 -17.78
CA THR A 99 -11.18 -20.19 -16.37
C THR A 99 -11.76 -19.07 -15.51
N GLU A 100 -11.99 -17.88 -16.08
CA GLU A 100 -12.49 -16.71 -15.36
C GLU A 100 -13.76 -16.98 -14.52
N PRO A 101 -14.81 -17.66 -15.06
CA PRO A 101 -16.03 -17.93 -14.29
C PRO A 101 -15.79 -18.88 -13.12
N LEU A 102 -14.93 -19.89 -13.31
CA LEU A 102 -14.55 -20.82 -12.25
C LEU A 102 -13.76 -20.11 -11.16
N LEU A 103 -12.76 -19.32 -11.54
CA LEU A 103 -11.93 -18.55 -10.60
C LEU A 103 -12.77 -17.55 -9.79
N ARG A 104 -13.74 -16.87 -10.40
CA ARG A 104 -14.70 -16.01 -9.67
C ARG A 104 -15.49 -16.80 -8.62
N ARG A 105 -15.95 -18.01 -8.93
CA ARG A 105 -16.66 -18.87 -7.95
C ARG A 105 -15.73 -19.29 -6.82
N LEU A 106 -14.51 -19.70 -7.14
CA LEU A 106 -13.50 -20.11 -6.15
C LEU A 106 -13.10 -18.96 -5.22
N ALA A 107 -12.94 -17.74 -5.75
CA ALA A 107 -12.65 -16.55 -4.96
C ALA A 107 -13.72 -16.25 -3.90
N LEU A 108 -14.98 -16.69 -4.12
CA LEU A 108 -16.10 -16.46 -3.22
C LEU A 108 -16.36 -17.65 -2.25
N VAL A 109 -15.55 -18.69 -2.27
CA VAL A 109 -15.70 -19.86 -1.39
C VAL A 109 -15.21 -19.52 0.02
N THR A 110 -13.98 -18.98 0.14
CA THR A 110 -13.36 -18.64 1.42
C THR A 110 -12.19 -17.67 1.24
N PRO A 111 -12.10 -16.58 2.00
CA PRO A 111 -13.15 -16.06 2.88
C PRO A 111 -14.36 -15.53 2.12
N ARG A 112 -15.50 -15.34 2.78
CA ARG A 112 -16.71 -14.80 2.17
C ARG A 112 -17.46 -13.87 3.12
N LEU A 113 -18.25 -12.95 2.55
CA LEU A 113 -19.03 -11.95 3.25
C LEU A 113 -20.53 -12.08 2.94
N PRO A 114 -21.25 -13.06 3.49
CA PRO A 114 -22.67 -13.24 3.17
C PRO A 114 -23.53 -12.03 3.54
N ALA A 115 -23.15 -11.28 4.57
CA ALA A 115 -23.84 -10.06 5.00
C ALA A 115 -23.79 -8.94 3.95
N MET A 116 -22.84 -8.96 3.01
CA MET A 116 -22.74 -8.00 1.93
C MET A 116 -23.98 -8.02 1.00
N ARG A 117 -24.57 -9.19 0.79
CA ARG A 117 -25.82 -9.32 0.02
C ARG A 117 -26.96 -8.59 0.71
N ARG A 118 -27.10 -8.71 2.04
CA ARG A 118 -28.13 -8.02 2.82
C ARG A 118 -27.91 -6.52 2.81
N PHE A 119 -26.68 -6.08 2.98
CA PHE A 119 -26.31 -4.67 2.89
C PHE A 119 -26.74 -4.07 1.55
N PHE A 120 -26.43 -4.72 0.45
CA PHE A 120 -26.83 -4.25 -0.90
C PHE A 120 -28.35 -4.35 -1.14
N ALA A 121 -29.03 -5.29 -0.52
CA ALA A 121 -30.49 -5.44 -0.63
C ALA A 121 -31.27 -4.40 0.22
N ALA A 122 -30.63 -3.72 1.15
CA ALA A 122 -31.26 -2.67 1.96
C ALA A 122 -31.66 -1.42 1.15
N GLY A 123 -31.27 -1.35 -0.13
CA GLY A 123 -31.75 -0.32 -1.06
C GLY A 123 -31.02 1.01 -0.98
N GLU A 124 -29.96 1.11 -0.20
CA GLU A 124 -29.13 2.32 -0.14
C GLU A 124 -28.50 2.60 -1.51
N ARG A 125 -28.60 3.84 -1.98
CA ARG A 125 -28.06 4.25 -3.29
C ARG A 125 -26.72 4.91 -3.12
N PHE A 126 -25.82 4.57 -4.03
CA PHE A 126 -24.48 5.15 -4.10
C PHE A 126 -24.25 5.76 -5.47
N ASP A 127 -23.65 6.93 -5.51
CA ASP A 127 -23.32 7.64 -6.74
C ASP A 127 -22.09 7.04 -7.43
N LEU A 128 -21.18 6.41 -6.63
CA LEU A 128 -19.99 5.72 -7.11
C LEU A 128 -19.55 4.66 -6.10
N VAL A 129 -18.99 3.56 -6.59
CA VAL A 129 -18.38 2.49 -5.80
C VAL A 129 -16.88 2.44 -6.09
N HIS A 130 -16.04 2.54 -5.06
CA HIS A 130 -14.60 2.39 -5.17
C HIS A 130 -14.11 1.24 -4.29
N ALA A 131 -13.48 0.25 -4.89
CA ALA A 131 -12.96 -0.92 -4.18
C ALA A 131 -11.45 -1.07 -4.36
N GLY A 132 -10.76 -1.65 -3.37
CA GLY A 132 -9.31 -1.82 -3.42
C GLY A 132 -8.79 -3.12 -2.85
N ASN A 133 -7.49 -3.39 -3.13
CA ASN A 133 -6.74 -4.56 -2.73
C ASN A 133 -7.18 -5.85 -3.46
N ILE A 134 -6.74 -5.96 -4.72
CA ILE A 134 -7.17 -7.01 -5.67
C ILE A 134 -6.92 -8.44 -5.20
N THR A 135 -5.94 -8.68 -4.30
CA THR A 135 -5.68 -10.01 -3.75
C THR A 135 -6.79 -10.50 -2.83
N LEU A 136 -7.61 -9.59 -2.31
CA LEU A 136 -8.76 -9.88 -1.46
C LEU A 136 -10.07 -9.70 -2.26
N ASP A 137 -10.10 -10.31 -3.43
CA ASP A 137 -11.12 -10.22 -4.47
C ASP A 137 -12.53 -10.67 -4.02
N PHE A 138 -12.63 -11.47 -2.96
CA PHE A 138 -13.90 -11.93 -2.38
C PHE A 138 -14.84 -10.79 -1.94
N ALA A 139 -14.31 -9.60 -1.62
CA ALA A 139 -15.09 -8.41 -1.30
C ALA A 139 -15.32 -7.53 -2.53
N ILE A 140 -14.36 -7.47 -3.47
CA ILE A 140 -14.40 -6.58 -4.63
C ILE A 140 -15.37 -7.11 -5.70
N LEU A 141 -15.39 -8.44 -5.93
CA LEU A 141 -16.27 -9.06 -6.91
C LEU A 141 -17.77 -8.78 -6.65
N PRO A 142 -18.29 -8.96 -5.42
CA PRO A 142 -19.69 -8.59 -5.13
C PRO A 142 -19.96 -7.09 -5.23
N ALA A 143 -18.96 -6.23 -4.94
CA ALA A 143 -19.09 -4.78 -5.06
C ALA A 143 -19.22 -4.35 -6.52
N LEU A 144 -18.41 -4.93 -7.43
CA LEU A 144 -18.55 -4.71 -8.87
C LEU A 144 -19.94 -5.16 -9.38
N ASP A 145 -20.39 -6.36 -8.97
CA ASP A 145 -21.69 -6.87 -9.37
C ASP A 145 -22.85 -5.98 -8.85
N PHE A 146 -22.73 -5.44 -7.65
CA PHE A 146 -23.68 -4.46 -7.12
C PHE A 146 -23.65 -3.17 -7.94
N ALA A 147 -22.48 -2.57 -8.16
CA ALA A 147 -22.34 -1.33 -8.91
C ALA A 147 -22.97 -1.45 -10.31
N ARG A 148 -22.73 -2.58 -11.00
CA ARG A 148 -23.31 -2.85 -12.32
C ARG A 148 -24.84 -2.96 -12.29
N ARG A 149 -25.44 -3.63 -11.29
CA ARG A 149 -26.90 -3.71 -11.16
C ARG A 149 -27.53 -2.36 -10.78
N ALA A 150 -26.85 -1.58 -9.94
CA ALA A 150 -27.31 -0.25 -9.53
C ALA A 150 -27.04 0.83 -10.60
N GLY A 151 -26.32 0.48 -11.67
CA GLY A 151 -25.85 1.44 -12.68
C GLY A 151 -24.85 2.45 -12.12
N ALA A 152 -24.22 2.22 -10.98
CA ALA A 152 -23.22 3.10 -10.38
C ALA A 152 -21.85 2.89 -11.04
N PRO A 153 -21.07 3.95 -11.31
CA PRO A 153 -19.68 3.81 -11.72
C PRO A 153 -18.85 3.00 -10.72
N PHE A 154 -17.93 2.19 -11.22
CA PHE A 154 -17.05 1.37 -10.41
C PHE A 154 -15.58 1.70 -10.65
N VAL A 155 -14.90 2.09 -9.57
CA VAL A 155 -13.45 2.37 -9.55
C VAL A 155 -12.75 1.23 -8.82
N CYS A 156 -11.58 0.82 -9.30
CA CYS A 156 -10.74 -0.15 -8.61
C CYS A 156 -9.32 0.38 -8.42
N THR A 157 -8.81 0.34 -7.17
CA THR A 157 -7.40 0.55 -6.86
C THR A 157 -6.80 -0.80 -6.47
N PRO A 158 -6.06 -1.48 -7.38
CA PRO A 158 -5.69 -2.88 -7.19
C PRO A 158 -4.54 -3.09 -6.21
N PHE A 159 -3.61 -2.14 -6.05
CA PHE A 159 -2.39 -2.28 -5.24
C PHE A 159 -1.56 -3.51 -5.63
N VAL A 160 -1.21 -3.63 -6.89
CA VAL A 160 -0.46 -4.78 -7.40
C VAL A 160 0.97 -4.77 -6.87
N HIS A 161 1.41 -5.89 -6.30
CA HIS A 161 2.82 -6.09 -6.00
C HIS A 161 3.47 -6.79 -7.20
N LEU A 162 4.31 -6.06 -7.93
CA LEU A 162 4.92 -6.55 -9.17
C LEU A 162 6.07 -7.55 -8.91
N GLY A 163 6.79 -7.39 -7.78
CA GLY A 163 8.00 -8.17 -7.50
C GLY A 163 9.20 -7.66 -8.31
N GLU A 164 10.21 -8.51 -8.48
CA GLU A 164 11.40 -8.20 -9.25
C GLU A 164 11.10 -8.24 -10.77
N PRO A 165 11.78 -7.43 -11.57
CA PRO A 165 11.66 -7.48 -13.02
C PRO A 165 11.95 -8.88 -13.57
N GLY A 166 11.01 -9.42 -14.36
CA GLY A 166 11.13 -10.76 -14.94
C GLY A 166 10.70 -11.92 -13.99
N ASP A 167 10.49 -11.68 -12.69
CA ASP A 167 9.97 -12.68 -11.76
C ASP A 167 8.45 -12.53 -11.52
N GLY A 168 7.66 -13.37 -12.16
CA GLY A 168 6.21 -13.40 -11.96
C GLY A 168 5.76 -14.14 -10.69
N SER A 169 6.67 -14.57 -9.82
CA SER A 169 6.33 -15.39 -8.65
C SER A 169 5.38 -14.70 -7.66
N LEU A 170 5.48 -13.39 -7.55
CA LEU A 170 4.62 -12.57 -6.70
C LEU A 170 3.39 -12.06 -7.47
N SER A 171 3.59 -11.41 -8.62
CA SER A 171 2.53 -10.75 -9.36
C SER A 171 1.42 -11.70 -9.85
N ARG A 172 1.72 -13.00 -10.01
CA ARG A 172 0.71 -14.02 -10.36
C ARG A 172 -0.46 -14.11 -9.39
N TYR A 173 -0.30 -13.71 -8.11
CA TYR A 173 -1.37 -13.68 -7.12
C TYR A 173 -2.28 -12.44 -7.24
N TYR A 174 -1.83 -11.42 -7.96
CA TYR A 174 -2.52 -10.15 -8.19
C TYR A 174 -3.13 -10.05 -9.59
N LEU A 175 -2.68 -10.89 -10.52
CA LEU A 175 -3.01 -10.80 -11.95
C LEU A 175 -3.61 -12.12 -12.48
N MET A 176 -4.39 -12.82 -11.64
CA MET A 176 -5.17 -13.96 -12.10
C MET A 176 -6.24 -13.50 -13.09
N ARG A 177 -6.65 -14.38 -14.03
CA ARG A 177 -7.59 -14.05 -15.11
C ARG A 177 -8.86 -13.34 -14.64
N HIS A 178 -9.49 -13.82 -13.57
CA HIS A 178 -10.71 -13.19 -13.03
C HIS A 178 -10.43 -11.83 -12.39
N GLN A 179 -9.23 -11.59 -11.86
CA GLN A 179 -8.82 -10.28 -11.33
C GLN A 179 -8.57 -9.30 -12.48
N VAL A 180 -7.91 -9.75 -13.55
CA VAL A 180 -7.73 -8.94 -14.76
C VAL A 180 -9.08 -8.65 -15.42
N ASP A 181 -10.00 -9.63 -15.49
CA ASP A 181 -11.37 -9.42 -15.99
C ASP A 181 -12.13 -8.37 -15.15
N LEU A 182 -11.99 -8.42 -13.81
CA LEU A 182 -12.56 -7.42 -12.92
C LEU A 182 -12.04 -6.01 -13.26
N LEU A 183 -10.73 -5.85 -13.44
CA LEU A 183 -10.11 -4.57 -13.79
C LEU A 183 -10.55 -4.08 -15.18
N ARG A 184 -10.65 -4.96 -16.17
CA ARG A 184 -11.19 -4.63 -17.52
C ARG A 184 -12.64 -4.16 -17.46
N ARG A 185 -13.40 -4.64 -16.51
CA ARG A 185 -14.81 -4.27 -16.30
C ARG A 185 -14.99 -3.05 -15.41
N SER A 186 -13.94 -2.55 -14.78
CA SER A 186 -13.97 -1.31 -14.01
C SER A 186 -14.13 -0.10 -14.94
N ASP A 187 -14.89 0.91 -14.53
CA ASP A 187 -15.02 2.15 -15.29
C ASP A 187 -13.75 2.99 -15.21
N ARG A 188 -13.01 2.86 -14.09
CA ARG A 188 -11.68 3.41 -13.93
C ARG A 188 -10.83 2.51 -13.03
N VAL A 189 -9.55 2.43 -13.32
CA VAL A 189 -8.52 1.79 -12.48
C VAL A 189 -7.53 2.86 -12.05
N ILE A 190 -7.31 2.98 -10.74
CA ILE A 190 -6.30 3.87 -10.16
C ILE A 190 -5.09 3.02 -9.80
N ALA A 191 -4.05 3.10 -10.60
CA ALA A 191 -2.77 2.44 -10.35
C ALA A 191 -1.91 3.27 -9.39
N MET A 192 -1.05 2.61 -8.62
CA MET A 192 -0.12 3.27 -7.70
C MET A 192 1.04 3.93 -8.44
N THR A 193 1.49 3.32 -9.54
CA THR A 193 2.62 3.82 -10.35
C THR A 193 2.33 3.59 -11.84
N SER A 194 3.10 4.26 -12.71
CA SER A 194 3.10 3.97 -14.15
C SER A 194 3.50 2.51 -14.42
N LEU A 195 4.43 1.95 -13.64
CA LEU A 195 4.84 0.55 -13.78
C LEU A 195 3.68 -0.42 -13.52
N GLU A 196 2.83 -0.14 -12.53
CA GLU A 196 1.63 -0.92 -12.30
C GLU A 196 0.64 -0.77 -13.47
N ALA A 197 0.44 0.45 -13.97
CA ALA A 197 -0.41 0.69 -15.12
C ALA A 197 0.08 -0.04 -16.37
N ASP A 198 1.39 0.00 -16.65
CA ASP A 198 2.00 -0.70 -17.78
C ASP A 198 1.84 -2.23 -17.67
N ALA A 199 2.05 -2.78 -16.46
CA ALA A 199 1.84 -4.20 -16.19
C ALA A 199 0.38 -4.64 -16.39
N LEU A 200 -0.58 -3.78 -16.04
CA LEU A 200 -2.00 -4.00 -16.27
C LEU A 200 -2.37 -3.86 -17.74
N ALA A 201 -1.82 -2.87 -18.47
CA ALA A 201 -2.00 -2.69 -19.90
C ALA A 201 -1.49 -3.91 -20.67
N ALA A 202 -0.33 -4.45 -20.32
CA ALA A 202 0.23 -5.67 -20.90
C ALA A 202 -0.68 -6.91 -20.69
N ARG A 203 -1.62 -6.86 -19.73
CA ARG A 203 -2.65 -7.88 -19.49
C ARG A 203 -4.00 -7.51 -20.12
N GLY A 204 -4.05 -6.43 -20.90
CA GLY A 204 -5.21 -5.99 -21.68
C GLY A 204 -6.25 -5.23 -20.85
N VAL A 205 -5.86 -4.57 -19.76
CA VAL A 205 -6.68 -3.52 -19.14
C VAL A 205 -6.54 -2.27 -20.03
N PRO A 206 -7.65 -1.64 -20.47
CA PRO A 206 -7.59 -0.51 -21.39
C PRO A 206 -6.83 0.69 -20.79
N PRO A 207 -5.77 1.20 -21.44
CA PRO A 207 -4.97 2.32 -20.91
C PRO A 207 -5.81 3.57 -20.63
N GLU A 208 -6.81 3.86 -21.46
CA GLU A 208 -7.70 5.02 -21.30
C GLU A 208 -8.57 4.96 -20.04
N ARG A 209 -8.73 3.77 -19.46
CA ARG A 209 -9.42 3.58 -18.19
C ARG A 209 -8.49 3.65 -16.98
N MET A 210 -7.20 3.81 -17.19
CA MET A 210 -6.22 3.84 -16.10
C MET A 210 -5.76 5.26 -15.80
N ARG A 211 -5.48 5.50 -14.50
CA ARG A 211 -4.77 6.69 -14.01
C ARG A 211 -3.72 6.22 -13.00
N ALA A 212 -2.45 6.57 -13.22
CA ALA A 212 -1.40 6.38 -12.24
C ALA A 212 -1.39 7.59 -11.30
N ILE A 213 -1.93 7.43 -10.09
CA ILE A 213 -2.09 8.52 -9.13
C ILE A 213 -1.17 8.35 -7.93
N GLY A 214 -1.06 7.11 -7.39
CA GLY A 214 -0.21 6.83 -6.24
C GLY A 214 -0.86 7.14 -4.90
N VAL A 215 0.00 7.33 -3.89
CA VAL A 215 -0.38 7.71 -2.52
C VAL A 215 0.37 8.96 -2.11
N GLY A 216 -0.15 9.69 -1.12
CA GLY A 216 0.45 10.89 -0.60
C GLY A 216 1.00 10.74 0.82
N VAL A 217 1.63 11.80 1.29
CA VAL A 217 1.97 12.04 2.68
C VAL A 217 1.45 13.41 3.09
N ASP A 218 1.06 13.61 4.35
CA ASP A 218 0.88 14.96 4.88
C ASP A 218 2.18 15.40 5.56
N PRO A 219 2.93 16.36 5.00
CA PRO A 219 4.17 16.83 5.60
C PRO A 219 3.97 17.38 7.02
N ARG A 220 2.77 17.88 7.35
CA ARG A 220 2.46 18.42 8.69
C ARG A 220 2.33 17.31 9.73
N GLU A 221 1.76 16.15 9.37
CA GLU A 221 1.64 14.98 10.25
C GLU A 221 3.00 14.30 10.49
N VAL A 222 3.87 14.33 9.49
CA VAL A 222 5.22 13.75 9.57
C VAL A 222 6.20 14.69 10.28
N ALA A 223 5.98 15.99 10.23
CA ALA A 223 6.87 16.99 10.84
C ALA A 223 6.93 16.88 12.38
N GLY A 224 7.88 17.59 12.99
CA GLY A 224 8.00 17.75 14.45
C GLY A 224 8.81 16.66 15.13
N GLY A 225 9.54 15.82 14.38
CA GLY A 225 10.51 14.90 14.96
C GLY A 225 11.76 15.63 15.51
N ASP A 226 12.26 15.14 16.64
CA ASP A 226 13.48 15.63 17.30
C ASP A 226 14.61 14.60 17.15
N GLY A 227 15.48 14.83 16.17
CA GLY A 227 16.63 13.96 15.90
C GLY A 227 17.65 13.93 17.03
N ALA A 228 17.82 15.04 17.78
CA ALA A 228 18.74 15.08 18.92
C ALA A 228 18.21 14.21 20.06
N ARG A 229 16.91 14.26 20.33
CA ARG A 229 16.23 13.40 21.32
C ARG A 229 16.43 11.92 20.96
N PHE A 230 16.19 11.54 19.70
CA PHE A 230 16.38 10.16 19.25
C PHE A 230 17.83 9.69 19.46
N ARG A 231 18.81 10.50 19.04
CA ARG A 231 20.23 10.17 19.17
C ARG A 231 20.66 10.01 20.62
N ALA A 232 20.18 10.90 21.51
CA ALA A 232 20.46 10.82 22.93
C ALA A 232 19.85 9.57 23.60
N GLN A 233 18.57 9.31 23.35
CA GLN A 233 17.84 8.19 23.95
C GLN A 233 18.36 6.81 23.48
N HIS A 234 18.80 6.73 22.23
CA HIS A 234 19.24 5.47 21.63
C HIS A 234 20.76 5.35 21.49
N THR A 235 21.52 6.27 22.10
CA THR A 235 23.00 6.25 22.09
C THR A 235 23.56 6.14 20.66
N VAL A 236 23.16 7.06 19.78
CA VAL A 236 23.62 7.16 18.38
C VAL A 236 24.65 8.28 18.27
N ALA A 237 25.93 7.94 18.24
CA ALA A 237 27.03 8.92 18.17
C ALA A 237 27.44 9.22 16.71
N GLY A 238 27.50 8.19 15.85
CA GLY A 238 27.89 8.26 14.44
C GLY A 238 26.72 8.40 13.48
N PRO A 239 26.94 8.11 12.18
CA PRO A 239 25.89 8.11 11.18
C PRO A 239 24.75 7.12 11.51
N LEU A 240 23.52 7.48 11.14
CA LEU A 240 22.33 6.67 11.37
C LEU A 240 21.70 6.24 10.05
N VAL A 241 21.65 4.93 9.84
CA VAL A 241 20.83 4.31 8.80
C VAL A 241 19.49 3.89 9.42
N LEU A 242 18.39 4.33 8.84
CA LEU A 242 17.04 4.05 9.33
C LEU A 242 16.30 3.12 8.38
N TYR A 243 15.64 2.12 8.94
CA TYR A 243 14.62 1.29 8.28
C TYR A 243 13.29 1.44 9.01
N VAL A 244 12.21 1.67 8.27
CA VAL A 244 10.83 1.68 8.81
C VAL A 244 9.94 0.79 7.95
N GLY A 245 9.31 -0.19 8.57
CA GLY A 245 8.41 -1.12 7.89
C GLY A 245 8.28 -2.44 8.64
N ALA A 246 7.41 -3.33 8.19
CA ALA A 246 7.35 -4.68 8.76
C ALA A 246 8.73 -5.33 8.68
N LEU A 247 9.19 -5.87 9.81
CA LEU A 247 10.50 -6.52 9.87
C LEU A 247 10.39 -7.92 9.28
N ALA A 248 10.55 -7.97 7.96
CA ALA A 248 10.37 -9.16 7.15
C ALA A 248 11.40 -9.22 6.02
N ARG A 249 11.66 -10.42 5.50
CA ARG A 249 12.60 -10.63 4.40
C ARG A 249 12.16 -9.91 3.13
N ASP A 250 10.91 -10.08 2.75
CA ASP A 250 10.31 -9.48 1.54
C ASP A 250 10.19 -7.96 1.60
N LYS A 251 10.19 -7.37 2.81
CA LYS A 251 10.30 -5.93 3.04
C LYS A 251 11.75 -5.43 3.10
N GLY A 252 12.74 -6.33 3.02
CA GLY A 252 14.15 -6.00 2.95
C GLY A 252 14.85 -5.81 4.30
N ALA A 253 14.18 -6.00 5.44
CA ALA A 253 14.79 -5.78 6.77
C ALA A 253 16.03 -6.65 6.99
N ILE A 254 15.97 -7.93 6.62
CA ILE A 254 17.10 -8.85 6.72
C ILE A 254 18.25 -8.41 5.81
N HIS A 255 17.92 -8.03 4.55
CA HIS A 255 18.93 -7.57 3.59
C HIS A 255 19.59 -6.26 4.01
N THR A 256 18.85 -5.37 4.68
CA THR A 256 19.40 -4.15 5.27
C THR A 256 20.41 -4.48 6.38
N ILE A 257 20.09 -5.43 7.27
CA ILE A 257 21.05 -5.86 8.31
C ILE A 257 22.30 -6.47 7.67
N GLU A 258 22.15 -7.36 6.69
CA GLU A 258 23.27 -8.00 6.00
C GLU A 258 24.13 -6.98 5.25
N ALA A 259 23.54 -5.98 4.63
CA ALA A 259 24.25 -4.87 3.99
C ALA A 259 25.03 -4.02 5.02
N MET A 260 24.42 -3.71 6.16
CA MET A 260 25.09 -2.98 7.25
C MET A 260 26.26 -3.78 7.83
N ARG A 261 26.12 -5.10 7.96
CA ARG A 261 27.24 -5.94 8.40
C ARG A 261 28.46 -5.81 7.50
N ARG A 262 28.26 -5.80 6.16
CA ARG A 262 29.34 -5.56 5.19
C ARG A 262 30.00 -4.19 5.38
N LEU A 263 29.21 -3.15 5.64
CA LEU A 263 29.73 -1.82 5.92
C LEU A 263 30.54 -1.79 7.24
N TRP A 264 30.08 -2.47 8.29
CA TRP A 264 30.78 -2.57 9.56
C TRP A 264 32.09 -3.35 9.42
N GLU A 265 32.11 -4.43 8.63
CA GLU A 265 33.33 -5.19 8.31
C GLU A 265 34.33 -4.33 7.50
N ALA A 266 33.84 -3.37 6.72
CA ALA A 266 34.63 -2.39 5.98
C ALA A 266 35.04 -1.15 6.84
N GLY A 267 34.76 -1.16 8.14
CA GLY A 267 35.20 -0.11 9.07
C GLY A 267 34.20 1.02 9.31
N SER A 268 32.96 0.95 8.79
CA SER A 268 31.93 1.95 9.09
C SER A 268 31.54 1.91 10.57
N ASP A 269 31.31 3.08 11.17
CA ASP A 269 30.82 3.24 12.55
C ASP A 269 29.29 3.48 12.61
N ALA A 270 28.60 3.42 11.46
CA ALA A 270 27.18 3.71 11.37
C ALA A 270 26.31 2.79 12.26
N THR A 271 25.31 3.36 12.88
CA THR A 271 24.25 2.66 13.62
C THR A 271 23.08 2.34 12.69
N LEU A 272 22.44 1.18 12.84
CA LEU A 272 21.19 0.82 12.16
C LEU A 272 20.03 0.91 13.14
N ALA A 273 19.00 1.70 12.83
CA ALA A 273 17.73 1.66 13.54
C ALA A 273 16.67 0.93 12.70
N LEU A 274 15.94 0.01 13.32
CA LEU A 274 14.88 -0.79 12.72
C LEU A 274 13.58 -0.54 13.47
N ILE A 275 12.60 0.05 12.80
CA ILE A 275 11.28 0.35 13.36
C ILE A 275 10.21 -0.46 12.63
N GLY A 276 9.43 -1.28 13.37
CA GLY A 276 8.29 -1.99 12.80
C GLY A 276 7.95 -3.31 13.50
N ALA A 277 6.89 -3.96 13.05
CA ALA A 277 6.45 -5.23 13.60
C ALA A 277 7.33 -6.39 13.11
N PRO A 278 7.97 -7.17 13.99
CA PRO A 278 8.78 -8.31 13.59
C PRO A 278 7.89 -9.52 13.21
N LEU A 279 8.22 -10.16 12.08
CA LEU A 279 7.68 -11.46 11.72
C LEU A 279 8.57 -12.59 12.27
N ALA A 280 8.01 -13.78 12.48
CA ALA A 280 8.70 -14.90 13.09
C ALA A 280 10.09 -15.20 12.46
N HIS A 281 10.15 -15.27 11.13
CA HIS A 281 11.42 -15.54 10.41
C HIS A 281 12.46 -14.41 10.56
N PHE A 282 12.04 -13.17 10.82
CA PHE A 282 12.95 -12.08 11.14
C PHE A 282 13.48 -12.25 12.56
N THR A 283 12.62 -12.58 13.51
CA THR A 283 13.03 -12.82 14.92
C THR A 283 14.07 -13.93 15.00
N GLU A 284 13.80 -15.07 14.33
CA GLU A 284 14.77 -16.18 14.25
C GLU A 284 16.11 -15.78 13.63
N PHE A 285 16.09 -14.97 12.57
CA PHE A 285 17.32 -14.44 11.96
C PHE A 285 18.06 -13.51 12.93
N TYR A 286 17.34 -12.57 13.55
CA TYR A 286 17.92 -11.58 14.44
C TYR A 286 18.56 -12.22 15.68
N GLU A 287 17.92 -13.26 16.26
CA GLU A 287 18.46 -13.98 17.41
C GLU A 287 19.81 -14.65 17.13
N ARG A 288 20.02 -15.11 15.89
CA ARG A 288 21.28 -15.73 15.45
C ARG A 288 22.41 -14.73 15.12
N LEU A 289 22.13 -13.44 15.14
CA LEU A 289 23.16 -12.44 14.85
C LEU A 289 24.25 -12.43 15.95
N PRO A 290 25.53 -12.21 15.57
CA PRO A 290 26.61 -12.00 16.54
C PRO A 290 26.33 -10.82 17.45
N ALA A 291 26.78 -10.88 18.72
CA ALA A 291 26.61 -9.83 19.70
C ALA A 291 27.18 -8.47 19.21
N ALA A 292 28.32 -8.49 18.52
CA ALA A 292 28.92 -7.29 17.95
C ALA A 292 28.02 -6.61 16.89
N ALA A 293 27.28 -7.37 16.10
CA ALA A 293 26.31 -6.80 15.15
C ALA A 293 25.07 -6.23 15.89
N LYS A 294 24.53 -6.98 16.87
CA LYS A 294 23.39 -6.51 17.69
C LYS A 294 23.71 -5.21 18.44
N ALA A 295 24.94 -5.02 18.92
CA ALA A 295 25.35 -3.80 19.60
C ALA A 295 25.24 -2.54 18.72
N ARG A 296 25.28 -2.69 17.38
CA ARG A 296 25.15 -1.61 16.41
C ARG A 296 23.73 -1.43 15.88
N ILE A 297 22.78 -2.24 16.34
CA ILE A 297 21.36 -2.20 15.91
C ILE A 297 20.50 -1.65 17.04
N ARG A 298 19.63 -0.71 16.72
CA ARG A 298 18.56 -0.21 17.57
C ARG A 298 17.26 -0.82 17.06
N LEU A 299 16.85 -1.94 17.65
CA LEU A 299 15.61 -2.63 17.29
C LEU A 299 14.45 -2.06 18.10
N LEU A 300 13.49 -1.44 17.43
CA LEU A 300 12.36 -0.69 18.00
C LEU A 300 11.02 -1.27 17.48
N PRO A 301 10.64 -2.46 17.98
CA PRO A 301 9.39 -3.07 17.56
C PRO A 301 8.19 -2.27 18.07
N TYR A 302 7.20 -2.05 17.20
CA TYR A 302 5.95 -1.36 17.56
C TYR A 302 6.15 0.05 18.15
N ALA A 303 7.20 0.77 17.74
CA ALA A 303 7.47 2.11 18.21
C ALA A 303 6.30 3.07 17.92
N PRO A 304 5.97 3.98 18.84
CA PRO A 304 4.99 5.04 18.60
C PRO A 304 5.38 5.95 17.43
N ASP A 305 4.40 6.62 16.82
CA ASP A 305 4.65 7.53 15.70
C ASP A 305 5.59 8.68 16.05
N GLU A 306 5.61 9.14 17.31
CA GLU A 306 6.57 10.15 17.78
C GLU A 306 8.01 9.64 17.63
N VAL A 307 8.30 8.43 18.11
CA VAL A 307 9.64 7.82 17.98
C VAL A 307 10.03 7.62 16.53
N LYS A 308 9.08 7.26 15.66
CA LYS A 308 9.31 7.16 14.20
C LYS A 308 9.69 8.52 13.62
N ARG A 309 8.98 9.61 13.99
CA ARG A 309 9.31 10.96 13.54
C ARG A 309 10.69 11.42 14.00
N ASP A 310 11.03 11.15 15.26
CA ASP A 310 12.35 11.45 15.81
C ASP A 310 13.47 10.69 15.10
N ALA A 311 13.23 9.41 14.79
CA ALA A 311 14.17 8.60 14.02
C ALA A 311 14.37 9.12 12.60
N LEU A 312 13.29 9.55 11.92
CA LEU A 312 13.36 10.18 10.61
C LEU A 312 14.15 11.50 10.64
N ALA A 313 13.95 12.31 11.69
CA ALA A 313 14.71 13.55 11.88
C ALA A 313 16.20 13.31 12.22
N ALA A 314 16.51 12.15 12.80
CA ALA A 314 17.88 11.77 13.16
C ALA A 314 18.65 11.09 12.03
N ALA A 315 17.97 10.56 11.03
CA ALA A 315 18.54 9.67 10.02
C ALA A 315 19.43 10.41 9.01
N ASP A 316 20.58 9.81 8.69
CA ASP A 316 21.47 10.25 7.62
C ASP A 316 21.12 9.55 6.28
N VAL A 317 20.64 8.29 6.35
CA VAL A 317 20.18 7.50 5.20
C VAL A 317 18.96 6.68 5.62
N PHE A 318 17.95 6.65 4.76
CA PHE A 318 16.81 5.74 4.89
C PHE A 318 16.98 4.56 3.92
N ALA A 319 16.93 3.32 4.40
CA ALA A 319 17.13 2.13 3.59
C ALA A 319 16.04 1.09 3.83
N MET A 320 15.15 0.89 2.84
CA MET A 320 14.12 -0.15 2.87
C MET A 320 14.05 -0.86 1.51
N PRO A 321 14.98 -1.77 1.18
CA PRO A 321 15.02 -2.45 -0.11
C PRO A 321 13.93 -3.54 -0.21
N SER A 322 12.67 -3.13 -0.31
CA SER A 322 11.49 -3.98 -0.35
C SER A 322 11.17 -4.48 -1.77
N ARG A 323 10.71 -5.74 -1.89
CA ARG A 323 10.14 -6.28 -3.14
C ARG A 323 8.61 -6.25 -3.19
N THR A 324 7.95 -6.01 -2.06
CA THR A 324 6.50 -6.13 -1.92
C THR A 324 5.80 -4.80 -1.67
N ASP A 325 6.41 -3.68 -2.03
CA ASP A 325 5.73 -2.40 -1.99
C ASP A 325 5.14 -2.04 -3.34
N SER A 326 3.86 -1.67 -3.35
CA SER A 326 3.21 -1.11 -4.53
C SER A 326 3.59 0.36 -4.73
N PHE A 327 4.05 1.05 -3.66
CA PHE A 327 4.48 2.45 -3.68
C PHE A 327 5.60 2.73 -2.67
N GLY A 328 5.35 2.54 -1.36
CA GLY A 328 6.32 2.80 -0.30
C GLY A 328 6.16 4.19 0.33
N ILE A 329 5.08 4.43 1.06
CA ILE A 329 4.80 5.72 1.74
C ILE A 329 5.97 6.18 2.62
N VAL A 330 6.69 5.26 3.24
CA VAL A 330 7.81 5.55 4.14
C VAL A 330 8.98 6.26 3.46
N TYR A 331 9.16 6.11 2.14
CA TYR A 331 10.14 6.91 1.40
C TYR A 331 9.73 8.38 1.36
N LEU A 332 8.43 8.66 1.21
CA LEU A 332 7.90 10.01 1.22
C LEU A 332 8.07 10.64 2.61
N GLU A 333 7.84 9.84 3.66
CA GLU A 333 8.07 10.28 5.04
C GLU A 333 9.54 10.66 5.27
N ALA A 334 10.51 9.86 4.78
CA ALA A 334 11.93 10.18 4.84
C ALA A 334 12.28 11.44 4.04
N TRP A 335 11.74 11.58 2.84
CA TRP A 335 11.93 12.77 2.01
C TRP A 335 11.35 14.05 2.64
N CYS A 336 10.28 13.99 3.45
CA CYS A 336 9.80 15.16 4.18
C CYS A 336 10.87 15.77 5.09
N TYR A 337 11.78 14.95 5.60
CA TYR A 337 12.96 15.38 6.38
C TYR A 337 14.20 15.67 5.52
N GLY A 338 14.12 15.50 4.19
CA GLY A 338 15.26 15.63 3.30
C GLY A 338 16.27 14.50 3.40
N VAL A 339 15.88 13.36 3.98
CA VAL A 339 16.71 12.18 4.13
C VAL A 339 16.80 11.45 2.78
N PRO A 340 18.01 11.14 2.26
CA PRO A 340 18.18 10.36 1.05
C PRO A 340 17.74 8.91 1.27
N VAL A 341 17.15 8.30 0.23
CA VAL A 341 16.56 6.98 0.32
C VAL A 341 17.29 5.94 -0.54
N VAL A 342 17.34 4.71 -0.04
CA VAL A 342 17.80 3.53 -0.78
C VAL A 342 16.63 2.54 -0.84
N GLY A 343 16.16 2.26 -2.07
CA GLY A 343 15.08 1.30 -2.35
C GLY A 343 15.57 0.09 -3.15
N ALA A 344 14.65 -0.85 -3.42
CA ALA A 344 14.93 -1.95 -4.33
C ALA A 344 14.41 -1.68 -5.75
N ARG A 345 15.09 -2.24 -6.77
CA ARG A 345 14.58 -2.32 -8.15
C ARG A 345 13.50 -3.42 -8.23
N ALA A 346 12.46 -3.27 -7.44
CA ALA A 346 11.37 -4.25 -7.36
C ALA A 346 10.05 -3.57 -6.97
N GLY A 347 8.95 -4.23 -7.24
CA GLY A 347 7.61 -3.73 -6.94
C GLY A 347 7.30 -2.42 -7.66
N GLY A 348 6.60 -1.53 -6.97
CA GLY A 348 6.33 -0.16 -7.44
C GLY A 348 7.45 0.83 -7.14
N VAL A 349 8.47 0.44 -6.36
CA VAL A 349 9.52 1.33 -5.86
C VAL A 349 10.25 2.10 -6.97
N PRO A 350 10.62 1.48 -8.13
CA PRO A 350 11.24 2.23 -9.24
C PRO A 350 10.31 3.24 -9.93
N GLY A 351 9.01 3.15 -9.70
CA GLY A 351 8.03 4.17 -10.14
C GLY A 351 7.94 5.36 -9.18
N VAL A 352 8.54 5.24 -7.99
CA VAL A 352 8.55 6.28 -6.97
C VAL A 352 9.92 6.92 -6.84
N ILE A 353 10.98 6.12 -6.77
CA ILE A 353 12.36 6.57 -6.67
C ILE A 353 12.99 6.63 -8.07
N ALA A 354 13.37 7.82 -8.52
CA ALA A 354 14.17 8.03 -9.71
C ALA A 354 15.66 7.87 -9.36
N ASP A 355 16.24 6.73 -9.75
CA ASP A 355 17.60 6.33 -9.38
C ASP A 355 18.64 7.39 -9.76
N GLY A 356 19.47 7.79 -8.79
CA GLY A 356 20.50 8.81 -8.93
C GLY A 356 19.97 10.26 -8.96
N GLN A 357 18.65 10.48 -8.93
CA GLN A 357 18.03 11.80 -8.97
C GLN A 357 17.41 12.20 -7.61
N ASP A 358 16.60 11.34 -6.99
CA ASP A 358 15.95 11.58 -5.70
C ASP A 358 16.17 10.44 -4.68
N GLY A 359 16.92 9.40 -5.08
CA GLY A 359 17.34 8.28 -4.24
C GLY A 359 18.23 7.33 -5.01
N LEU A 360 18.57 6.19 -4.40
CA LEU A 360 19.35 5.13 -5.05
C LEU A 360 18.55 3.83 -5.03
N LEU A 361 18.70 3.04 -6.11
CA LEU A 361 18.06 1.74 -6.25
C LEU A 361 19.10 0.62 -6.38
N ALA A 362 18.96 -0.42 -5.56
CA ALA A 362 19.76 -1.65 -5.65
C ALA A 362 18.86 -2.84 -6.08
N PRO A 363 19.42 -3.90 -6.70
CA PRO A 363 18.67 -5.14 -6.90
C PRO A 363 18.17 -5.70 -5.56
N TYR A 364 16.94 -6.22 -5.54
CA TYR A 364 16.42 -6.86 -4.32
C TYR A 364 17.29 -8.07 -3.94
N GLY A 365 17.62 -8.18 -2.66
CA GLY A 365 18.43 -9.28 -2.12
C GLY A 365 19.94 -9.15 -2.38
N ASP A 366 20.38 -8.24 -3.22
CA ASP A 366 21.81 -7.95 -3.42
C ASP A 366 22.34 -7.09 -2.28
N THR A 367 22.81 -7.73 -1.22
CA THR A 367 23.30 -7.06 -0.02
C THR A 367 24.60 -6.28 -0.26
N ALA A 368 25.40 -6.64 -1.30
CA ALA A 368 26.57 -5.88 -1.66
C ALA A 368 26.20 -4.57 -2.36
N ALA A 369 25.26 -4.61 -3.31
CA ALA A 369 24.75 -3.41 -3.96
C ALA A 369 24.03 -2.47 -2.98
N ILE A 370 23.24 -3.02 -2.04
CA ILE A 370 22.59 -2.23 -0.98
C ILE A 370 23.65 -1.57 -0.10
N ALA A 371 24.70 -2.31 0.34
CA ALA A 371 25.81 -1.77 1.11
C ALA A 371 26.55 -0.67 0.35
N GLY A 372 26.82 -0.88 -0.95
CA GLY A 372 27.44 0.13 -1.81
C GLY A 372 26.61 1.41 -1.91
N ALA A 373 25.28 1.29 -2.09
CA ALA A 373 24.39 2.46 -2.14
C ALA A 373 24.35 3.23 -0.82
N VAL A 374 24.18 2.53 0.31
CA VAL A 374 24.20 3.12 1.65
C VAL A 374 25.55 3.75 1.94
N GLY A 375 26.66 3.01 1.71
CA GLY A 375 28.03 3.49 1.94
C GLY A 375 28.37 4.74 1.14
N ARG A 376 27.92 4.81 -0.12
CA ARG A 376 28.07 5.98 -0.98
C ARG A 376 27.38 7.21 -0.40
N LEU A 377 26.15 7.06 0.12
CA LEU A 377 25.41 8.16 0.74
C LEU A 377 26.01 8.60 2.08
N LEU A 378 26.59 7.67 2.85
CA LEU A 378 27.27 7.99 4.11
C LEU A 378 28.61 8.71 3.88
N ALA A 379 29.34 8.36 2.80
CA ALA A 379 30.63 8.95 2.48
C ALA A 379 30.51 10.30 1.74
N ASP A 380 29.53 10.46 0.87
CA ASP A 380 29.30 11.66 0.05
C ASP A 380 28.10 12.45 0.57
N ARG A 381 28.37 13.36 1.49
CA ARG A 381 27.33 14.23 2.11
C ARG A 381 26.66 15.18 1.12
N GLU A 382 27.36 15.58 0.08
CA GLU A 382 26.80 16.46 -0.94
C GLU A 382 25.77 15.70 -1.80
N LEU A 383 26.13 14.51 -2.26
CA LEU A 383 25.20 13.61 -2.95
C LEU A 383 23.98 13.31 -2.07
N ALA A 384 24.18 12.93 -0.81
CA ALA A 384 23.12 12.62 0.12
C ALA A 384 22.15 13.79 0.27
N ARG A 385 22.65 15.01 0.52
CA ARG A 385 21.86 16.22 0.64
C ARG A 385 21.12 16.56 -0.67
N ARG A 386 21.77 16.41 -1.81
CA ARG A 386 21.16 16.68 -3.12
C ARG A 386 19.99 15.74 -3.40
N LEU A 387 20.17 14.42 -3.19
CA LEU A 387 19.11 13.44 -3.41
C LEU A 387 17.95 13.61 -2.43
N GLY A 388 18.24 13.84 -1.15
CA GLY A 388 17.20 14.10 -0.14
C GLY A 388 16.40 15.36 -0.43
N ALA A 389 17.06 16.45 -0.83
CA ALA A 389 16.40 17.70 -1.22
C ALA A 389 15.52 17.52 -2.47
N ALA A 390 15.99 16.77 -3.48
CA ALA A 390 15.21 16.47 -4.67
C ALA A 390 13.96 15.63 -4.34
N GLY A 391 14.10 14.63 -3.48
CA GLY A 391 12.97 13.83 -3.01
C GLY A 391 11.95 14.68 -2.24
N ARG A 392 12.42 15.57 -1.34
CA ARG A 392 11.53 16.50 -0.62
C ARG A 392 10.79 17.44 -1.58
N ALA A 393 11.48 18.00 -2.56
CA ALA A 393 10.86 18.87 -3.57
C ALA A 393 9.78 18.12 -4.36
N LYS A 394 10.02 16.86 -4.73
CA LYS A 394 9.05 15.98 -5.39
C LYS A 394 7.82 15.74 -4.51
N VAL A 395 8.00 15.41 -3.22
CA VAL A 395 6.88 15.23 -2.30
C VAL A 395 6.00 16.47 -2.26
N LEU A 396 6.59 17.64 -2.03
CA LEU A 396 5.84 18.90 -1.89
C LEU A 396 5.12 19.29 -3.19
N ARG A 397 5.70 18.96 -4.35
CA ARG A 397 5.13 19.27 -5.66
C ARG A 397 4.02 18.32 -6.08
N GLU A 398 4.15 17.02 -5.80
CA GLU A 398 3.36 15.98 -6.45
C GLU A 398 2.68 14.98 -5.50
N LEU A 399 3.29 14.70 -4.33
CA LEU A 399 2.98 13.53 -3.50
C LEU A 399 2.43 13.91 -2.11
N THR A 400 1.84 15.10 -1.97
CA THR A 400 1.03 15.42 -0.78
C THR A 400 -0.36 14.81 -0.91
N TRP A 401 -0.99 14.44 0.21
CA TRP A 401 -2.36 13.94 0.20
C TRP A 401 -3.35 14.89 -0.48
N ASP A 402 -3.15 16.20 -0.37
CA ASP A 402 -4.04 17.17 -1.03
C ASP A 402 -3.93 17.07 -2.57
N ARG A 403 -2.71 16.84 -3.10
CA ARG A 403 -2.50 16.63 -4.54
C ARG A 403 -3.08 15.29 -5.01
N ILE A 404 -2.80 14.21 -4.28
CA ILE A 404 -3.32 12.88 -4.58
C ILE A 404 -4.85 12.88 -4.51
N TYR A 405 -5.42 13.44 -3.46
CA TYR A 405 -6.87 13.54 -3.29
C TYR A 405 -7.52 14.32 -4.44
N SER A 406 -6.94 15.46 -4.84
CA SER A 406 -7.47 16.24 -5.98
C SER A 406 -7.57 15.42 -7.26
N GLN A 407 -6.58 14.56 -7.55
CA GLN A 407 -6.60 13.68 -8.72
C GLN A 407 -7.65 12.55 -8.57
N VAL A 408 -7.78 11.96 -7.37
CA VAL A 408 -8.83 10.95 -7.12
C VAL A 408 -10.22 11.56 -7.22
N ARG A 409 -10.42 12.78 -6.66
CA ARG A 409 -11.66 13.52 -6.74
C ARG A 409 -12.05 13.80 -8.20
N GLN A 410 -11.10 14.24 -9.01
CA GLN A 410 -11.33 14.45 -10.45
C GLN A 410 -11.82 13.18 -11.15
N VAL A 411 -11.25 12.01 -10.83
CA VAL A 411 -11.74 10.72 -11.36
C VAL A 411 -13.19 10.46 -10.96
N TYR A 412 -13.57 10.80 -9.73
CA TYR A 412 -14.95 10.62 -9.26
C TYR A 412 -15.91 11.56 -9.96
N GLU A 413 -15.54 12.84 -10.10
CA GLU A 413 -16.31 13.86 -10.81
C GLU A 413 -16.55 13.47 -12.28
N GLU A 414 -15.49 13.10 -13.02
CA GLU A 414 -15.58 12.64 -14.41
C GLU A 414 -16.58 11.48 -14.61
N LEU A 415 -16.68 10.58 -13.63
CA LEU A 415 -17.54 9.40 -13.72
C LEU A 415 -18.98 9.69 -13.29
N THR A 416 -19.18 10.60 -12.33
CA THR A 416 -20.52 10.96 -11.83
C THR A 416 -21.22 11.98 -12.73
N GLU A 417 -20.50 12.94 -13.31
CA GLU A 417 -21.03 13.92 -14.27
C GLU A 417 -21.50 13.28 -15.57
N ARG A 418 -20.78 12.28 -16.09
CA ARG A 418 -21.21 11.52 -17.27
C ARG A 418 -22.55 10.82 -17.10
N ARG A 419 -23.01 10.66 -15.86
CA ARG A 419 -24.29 10.01 -15.52
C ARG A 419 -25.44 11.02 -15.34
N ALA A 420 -25.12 12.30 -15.08
CA ALA A 420 -26.17 13.33 -15.01
C ALA A 420 -26.86 13.40 -16.39
N PRO A 421 -28.21 13.32 -16.47
CA PRO A 421 -28.89 13.52 -17.75
C PRO A 421 -28.43 14.87 -18.30
N ARG A 422 -27.90 14.90 -19.52
CA ARG A 422 -27.66 16.17 -20.21
C ARG A 422 -29.02 16.86 -20.25
N ALA A 423 -29.16 17.97 -19.53
CA ALA A 423 -30.32 18.83 -19.65
C ALA A 423 -30.46 19.18 -21.15
N HIS A 424 -31.53 18.71 -21.78
CA HIS A 424 -31.85 19.13 -23.12
C HIS A 424 -31.94 20.65 -23.10
N SER A 425 -31.00 21.31 -23.74
CA SER A 425 -31.17 22.69 -24.15
C SER A 425 -32.30 22.69 -25.15
N GLU A 426 -33.53 22.85 -24.66
CA GLU A 426 -34.65 23.26 -25.53
C GLU A 426 -34.32 24.65 -26.01
N THR A 427 -33.65 24.72 -27.14
CA THR A 427 -33.79 25.87 -28.07
C THR A 427 -35.19 25.81 -28.62
N ARG A 428 -36.11 26.59 -27.99
CA ARG A 428 -37.36 26.96 -28.65
C ARG A 428 -37.01 27.73 -29.92
N PRO A 429 -37.46 27.27 -31.10
CA PRO A 429 -37.47 28.17 -32.27
C PRO A 429 -38.52 29.26 -32.00
N GLY A 430 -38.07 30.52 -31.98
CA GLY A 430 -38.97 31.65 -31.99
C GLY A 430 -39.82 31.68 -33.23
N LEU A 431 -41.08 31.96 -33.03
CA LEU A 431 -42.02 32.45 -34.06
C LEU A 431 -41.67 33.90 -34.41
#